data_b684b20c0ea6e11fcc34755055fc426c
#
_entry.id   b684b20c0ea6e11fcc34755055fc426c
#
_cell.length_a   1.000
_cell.length_b   1.000
_cell.length_c   1.000
_cell.angle_alpha   90.00
_cell.angle_beta   90.00
_cell.angle_gamma   90.00
#
_symmetry.space_group_name_H-M   'P 1'
#
loop_
_entity.id
_entity.type
_entity.pdbx_description
1 polymer ?
#
loop_
_entity_poly.entity_id
_entity_poly.type
_entity_poly.pdbx_seq_one_letter_code
_entity_poly.pdbx_strand_id
1 'polypeptide(L)'
;MNPVFNDDLKKLFGGMRYRSVSTYLKDKFGEKTIKLAIDGGFTCPNRDGTKGTGGCIFCSDSGSGEFASDIEDQIRLFSDKWPRAKYLAYFQNHTNTYAPVSELREKYYAVLANPKIEGLVIGTRPDCLSEEVLDLLSEISRTHFLWVELGLQTIHNETARLINRCYDLSVFDDAMRRLSVRGIKAVVHLILGLPGESREEMLDSVRYVSSLPELFGMKLHLLNIVKGSQMEFPYPDYQPFASIEEYVNLVVDCLEIIPPEVTIHRLTGDAPRSILINPPWSFNKRTILNSINDRLNLLDSWQGKRL
;
A
#
# COMPACT_ATOMS: atom_id res chain seq x y z
N MET A 1 -9.14 31.47 -8.73
CA MET A 1 -9.01 31.74 -7.27
C MET A 1 -7.94 30.80 -6.75
N ASN A 2 -7.02 31.27 -5.89
CA ASN A 2 -6.08 30.37 -5.26
C ASN A 2 -6.85 29.38 -4.37
N PRO A 3 -6.55 28.07 -4.42
CA PRO A 3 -7.18 27.09 -3.55
C PRO A 3 -6.93 27.45 -2.08
N VAL A 4 -7.93 27.28 -1.23
CA VAL A 4 -7.87 27.60 0.21
C VAL A 4 -8.07 26.33 1.02
N PHE A 5 -7.25 26.13 2.04
CA PHE A 5 -7.43 25.04 3.02
C PHE A 5 -8.61 25.36 3.93
N ASN A 6 -9.81 25.05 3.46
CA ASN A 6 -11.08 25.38 4.11
C ASN A 6 -11.46 24.39 5.22
N ASP A 7 -12.55 24.70 5.93
CA ASP A 7 -12.98 23.89 7.10
C ASP A 7 -13.49 22.49 6.69
N ASP A 8 -14.01 22.32 5.47
CA ASP A 8 -14.43 21.00 4.96
C ASP A 8 -13.22 20.08 4.77
N LEU A 9 -12.12 20.60 4.21
CA LEU A 9 -10.86 19.85 4.08
C LEU A 9 -10.26 19.54 5.45
N LYS A 10 -10.26 20.49 6.39
CA LYS A 10 -9.80 20.25 7.76
C LYS A 10 -10.58 19.13 8.44
N LYS A 11 -11.90 19.11 8.27
CA LYS A 11 -12.77 18.06 8.79
C LYS A 11 -12.48 16.73 8.09
N LEU A 12 -12.40 16.69 6.75
CA LEU A 12 -12.12 15.50 5.95
C LEU A 12 -10.77 14.86 6.33
N PHE A 13 -9.76 15.68 6.62
CA PHE A 13 -8.41 15.23 6.98
C PHE A 13 -8.21 15.02 8.49
N GLY A 14 -9.24 15.27 9.33
CA GLY A 14 -9.13 15.13 10.78
C GLY A 14 -8.11 16.07 11.41
N GLY A 15 -7.95 17.28 10.87
CA GLY A 15 -7.00 18.29 11.32
C GLY A 15 -5.57 18.13 10.74
N MET A 16 -5.33 17.10 9.93
CA MET A 16 -4.06 16.92 9.21
C MET A 16 -4.07 17.71 7.88
N ARG A 17 -2.99 17.63 7.12
CA ARG A 17 -2.89 18.23 5.77
C ARG A 17 -3.17 17.22 4.64
N TYR A 18 -3.52 15.98 4.99
CA TYR A 18 -3.93 14.92 4.08
C TYR A 18 -4.86 13.92 4.75
N ARG A 19 -5.65 13.20 3.97
CA ARG A 19 -6.61 12.21 4.45
C ARG A 19 -5.94 10.88 4.75
N SER A 20 -5.52 10.66 5.98
CA SER A 20 -4.92 9.38 6.36
C SER A 20 -5.96 8.26 6.43
N VAL A 21 -5.55 7.01 6.13
CA VAL A 21 -6.41 5.83 6.34
C VAL A 21 -6.83 5.70 7.82
N SER A 22 -5.99 6.15 8.76
CA SER A 22 -6.34 6.15 10.19
C SER A 22 -7.49 7.09 10.50
N THR A 23 -7.56 8.28 9.89
CA THR A 23 -8.68 9.21 10.00
C THR A 23 -9.95 8.57 9.43
N TYR A 24 -9.88 8.05 8.19
CA TYR A 24 -11.00 7.38 7.54
C TYR A 24 -11.57 6.22 8.39
N LEU A 25 -10.70 5.34 8.91
CA LEU A 25 -11.13 4.20 9.71
C LEU A 25 -11.73 4.62 11.05
N LYS A 26 -11.21 5.68 11.68
CA LYS A 26 -11.78 6.24 12.91
C LYS A 26 -13.19 6.81 12.66
N ASP A 27 -13.40 7.52 11.56
CA ASP A 27 -14.71 8.05 11.17
C ASP A 27 -15.70 6.92 10.89
N LYS A 28 -15.23 5.85 10.21
CA LYS A 28 -16.06 4.71 9.85
C LYS A 28 -16.45 3.83 11.03
N PHE A 29 -15.53 3.53 11.93
CA PHE A 29 -15.72 2.56 13.01
C PHE A 29 -15.89 3.19 14.39
N GLY A 30 -15.72 4.51 14.51
CA GLY A 30 -15.82 5.24 15.78
C GLY A 30 -14.64 5.04 16.74
N GLU A 31 -13.81 4.04 16.53
CA GLU A 31 -12.69 3.64 17.39
C GLU A 31 -11.38 3.50 16.60
N LYS A 32 -10.27 3.45 17.32
CA LYS A 32 -8.97 3.10 16.71
C LYS A 32 -9.05 1.75 16.00
N THR A 33 -8.72 1.73 14.73
CA THR A 33 -8.67 0.48 13.94
C THR A 33 -7.22 0.16 13.57
N ILE A 34 -6.82 -1.09 13.76
CA ILE A 34 -5.47 -1.60 13.57
C ILE A 34 -5.50 -2.69 12.51
N LYS A 35 -4.57 -2.64 11.55
CA LYS A 35 -4.35 -3.73 10.61
C LYS A 35 -3.40 -4.75 11.23
N LEU A 36 -3.83 -5.99 11.33
CA LEU A 36 -3.04 -7.13 11.78
C LEU A 36 -2.44 -7.80 10.55
N ALA A 37 -1.12 -7.83 10.45
CA ALA A 37 -0.43 -8.45 9.32
C ALA A 37 -0.43 -9.97 9.46
N ILE A 38 -1.06 -10.67 8.53
CA ILE A 38 -1.24 -12.12 8.55
C ILE A 38 -0.46 -12.73 7.39
N ASP A 39 0.23 -13.83 7.67
CA ASP A 39 0.75 -14.72 6.65
C ASP A 39 -0.32 -15.77 6.28
N GLY A 40 -0.85 -15.67 5.08
CA GLY A 40 -1.81 -16.63 4.55
C GLY A 40 -1.18 -17.93 4.03
N GLY A 41 0.14 -18.05 4.04
CA GLY A 41 0.87 -19.18 3.45
C GLY A 41 0.81 -19.23 1.92
N PHE A 42 0.51 -18.10 1.28
CA PHE A 42 0.45 -18.00 -0.17
C PHE A 42 1.84 -17.81 -0.78
N THR A 43 1.98 -18.12 -2.06
CA THR A 43 3.17 -17.83 -2.87
C THR A 43 2.89 -16.70 -3.88
N CYS A 44 3.79 -16.53 -4.85
CA CYS A 44 3.66 -15.53 -5.90
C CYS A 44 3.96 -16.19 -7.25
N PRO A 45 3.12 -15.98 -8.30
CA PRO A 45 3.37 -16.54 -9.63
C PRO A 45 4.65 -16.01 -10.30
N ASN A 46 5.21 -14.94 -9.76
CA ASN A 46 6.52 -14.40 -10.16
C ASN A 46 7.71 -15.08 -9.44
N ARG A 47 7.44 -16.07 -8.57
CA ARG A 47 8.46 -16.84 -7.84
C ARG A 47 8.45 -18.33 -8.19
N ASP A 48 7.27 -18.89 -8.40
CA ASP A 48 7.09 -20.33 -8.63
C ASP A 48 7.26 -20.76 -10.11
N GLY A 49 7.59 -19.85 -11.00
CA GLY A 49 7.80 -20.11 -12.43
C GLY A 49 6.54 -19.98 -13.30
N THR A 50 5.38 -19.73 -12.73
CA THR A 50 4.12 -19.61 -13.51
C THR A 50 4.12 -18.36 -14.40
N LYS A 51 4.60 -17.23 -13.91
CA LYS A 51 4.74 -15.95 -14.64
C LYS A 51 6.20 -15.52 -14.77
N GLY A 52 7.01 -15.81 -13.75
CA GLY A 52 8.42 -15.48 -13.69
C GLY A 52 9.10 -16.22 -12.55
N THR A 53 10.40 -16.03 -12.40
CA THR A 53 11.21 -16.64 -11.34
C THR A 53 11.87 -15.57 -10.48
N GLY A 54 12.14 -15.88 -9.22
CA GLY A 54 12.87 -15.02 -8.30
C GLY A 54 12.07 -13.87 -7.69
N GLY A 55 10.91 -13.52 -8.22
CA GLY A 55 10.10 -12.41 -7.75
C GLY A 55 10.52 -11.04 -8.28
N CYS A 56 9.87 -9.98 -7.83
CA CYS A 56 10.30 -8.61 -8.12
C CYS A 56 11.63 -8.32 -7.41
N ILE A 57 12.54 -7.55 -8.05
CA ILE A 57 13.90 -7.36 -7.55
C ILE A 57 14.00 -6.71 -6.17
N PHE A 58 13.01 -5.90 -5.79
CA PHE A 58 12.92 -5.22 -4.48
C PHE A 58 12.31 -6.09 -3.37
N CYS A 59 11.73 -7.25 -3.73
CA CYS A 59 10.98 -8.08 -2.79
C CYS A 59 11.94 -8.99 -2.02
N SER A 60 11.85 -8.98 -0.68
CA SER A 60 12.55 -9.94 0.17
C SER A 60 12.00 -11.36 0.04
N ASP A 61 12.68 -12.35 0.61
CA ASP A 61 12.21 -13.74 0.61
C ASP A 61 10.87 -13.93 1.32
N SER A 62 10.58 -13.12 2.35
CA SER A 62 9.30 -13.11 3.06
C SER A 62 8.15 -12.43 2.28
N GLY A 63 8.38 -11.98 1.04
CA GLY A 63 7.36 -11.31 0.23
C GLY A 63 6.83 -10.01 0.84
N SER A 64 7.70 -9.24 1.52
CA SER A 64 7.37 -8.01 2.27
C SER A 64 6.46 -8.25 3.49
N GLY A 65 6.53 -9.43 4.07
CA GLY A 65 5.72 -9.85 5.22
C GLY A 65 6.52 -10.03 6.52
N GLU A 66 7.62 -9.31 6.70
CA GLU A 66 8.52 -9.45 7.85
C GLU A 66 7.84 -9.23 9.21
N PHE A 67 6.66 -8.60 9.23
CA PHE A 67 5.88 -8.34 10.45
C PHE A 67 4.65 -9.23 10.58
N ALA A 68 4.42 -10.16 9.66
CA ALA A 68 3.29 -11.06 9.71
C ALA A 68 3.49 -12.14 10.76
N SER A 69 2.44 -12.42 11.54
CA SER A 69 2.42 -13.49 12.54
C SER A 69 0.99 -13.98 12.76
N ASP A 70 0.81 -14.88 13.72
CA ASP A 70 -0.52 -15.35 14.12
C ASP A 70 -1.42 -14.21 14.60
N ILE A 71 -2.71 -14.28 14.27
CA ILE A 71 -3.68 -13.23 14.54
C ILE A 71 -3.89 -12.98 16.04
N GLU A 72 -3.91 -14.05 16.84
CA GLU A 72 -4.11 -13.93 18.29
C GLU A 72 -2.90 -13.30 18.96
N ASP A 73 -1.69 -13.59 18.48
CA ASP A 73 -0.46 -12.96 18.96
C ASP A 73 -0.46 -11.48 18.67
N GLN A 74 -0.89 -11.07 17.48
CA GLN A 74 -1.00 -9.66 17.13
C GLN A 74 -2.08 -8.95 17.93
N ILE A 75 -3.25 -9.56 18.13
CA ILE A 75 -4.31 -8.99 18.97
C ILE A 75 -3.78 -8.77 20.39
N ARG A 76 -3.07 -9.75 20.97
CA ARG A 76 -2.44 -9.61 22.31
C ARG A 76 -1.48 -8.43 22.35
N LEU A 77 -0.61 -8.30 21.37
CA LEU A 77 0.38 -7.21 21.29
C LEU A 77 -0.25 -5.82 21.34
N PHE A 78 -1.44 -5.66 20.76
CA PHE A 78 -2.09 -4.36 20.65
C PHE A 78 -3.17 -4.12 21.70
N SER A 79 -3.73 -5.18 22.31
CA SER A 79 -4.87 -5.07 23.23
C SER A 79 -4.54 -4.28 24.50
N ASP A 80 -3.32 -4.41 25.03
CA ASP A 80 -2.89 -3.69 26.23
C ASP A 80 -2.83 -2.17 25.99
N LYS A 81 -2.36 -1.79 24.81
CA LYS A 81 -2.23 -0.38 24.44
C LYS A 81 -3.54 0.25 23.99
N TRP A 82 -4.40 -0.52 23.33
CA TRP A 82 -5.68 -0.06 22.78
C TRP A 82 -6.78 -1.09 23.04
N PRO A 83 -7.34 -1.14 24.28
CA PRO A 83 -8.29 -2.18 24.69
C PRO A 83 -9.61 -2.19 23.89
N ARG A 84 -9.99 -1.05 23.29
CA ARG A 84 -11.19 -0.91 22.46
C ARG A 84 -10.90 -0.86 20.97
N ALA A 85 -9.68 -1.20 20.57
CA ALA A 85 -9.34 -1.20 19.14
C ALA A 85 -10.16 -2.23 18.38
N LYS A 86 -10.54 -1.87 17.15
CA LYS A 86 -11.07 -2.78 16.14
C LYS A 86 -9.95 -3.25 15.24
N TYR A 87 -10.12 -4.39 14.62
CA TYR A 87 -9.05 -4.97 13.82
C TYR A 87 -9.50 -5.26 12.39
N LEU A 88 -8.59 -5.08 11.46
CA LEU A 88 -8.70 -5.55 10.08
C LEU A 88 -7.61 -6.59 9.85
N ALA A 89 -7.98 -7.75 9.36
CA ALA A 89 -7.03 -8.79 9.01
C ALA A 89 -6.39 -8.46 7.66
N TYR A 90 -5.07 -8.28 7.65
CA TYR A 90 -4.33 -7.90 6.47
C TYR A 90 -3.44 -9.04 5.97
N PHE A 91 -3.89 -9.73 4.95
CA PHE A 91 -3.10 -10.68 4.19
C PHE A 91 -2.08 -9.91 3.37
N GLN A 92 -0.85 -9.85 3.85
CA GLN A 92 0.18 -8.96 3.35
C GLN A 92 1.22 -9.65 2.47
N ASN A 93 1.68 -10.85 2.87
CA ASN A 93 2.80 -11.53 2.24
C ASN A 93 2.45 -12.01 0.84
N HIS A 94 3.35 -11.87 -0.12
CA HIS A 94 3.22 -12.46 -1.45
C HIS A 94 1.94 -12.04 -2.20
N THR A 95 1.20 -13.01 -2.78
CA THR A 95 0.02 -12.77 -3.60
C THR A 95 -1.19 -13.50 -3.03
N ASN A 96 -1.99 -12.81 -2.23
CA ASN A 96 -2.99 -13.43 -1.37
C ASN A 96 -4.31 -13.80 -2.07
N THR A 97 -4.36 -13.75 -3.39
CA THR A 97 -5.44 -14.29 -4.23
C THR A 97 -4.92 -15.40 -5.17
N TYR A 98 -3.67 -15.82 -5.01
CA TYR A 98 -3.04 -16.83 -5.85
C TYR A 98 -3.13 -18.22 -5.20
N ALA A 99 -4.36 -18.75 -5.20
CA ALA A 99 -4.68 -20.10 -4.77
C ALA A 99 -6.05 -20.50 -5.33
N PRO A 100 -6.45 -21.79 -5.28
CA PRO A 100 -7.82 -22.22 -5.58
C PRO A 100 -8.85 -21.43 -4.72
N VAL A 101 -9.98 -21.04 -5.31
CA VAL A 101 -11.00 -20.23 -4.61
C VAL A 101 -11.54 -20.91 -3.35
N SER A 102 -11.61 -22.24 -3.34
CA SER A 102 -12.00 -23.00 -2.14
C SER A 102 -11.04 -22.78 -0.97
N GLU A 103 -9.74 -22.75 -1.24
CA GLU A 103 -8.71 -22.46 -0.23
C GLU A 103 -8.77 -21.00 0.24
N LEU A 104 -8.93 -20.05 -0.70
CA LEU A 104 -9.10 -18.64 -0.36
C LEU A 104 -10.32 -18.44 0.54
N ARG A 105 -11.44 -19.06 0.20
CA ARG A 105 -12.67 -19.02 0.98
C ARG A 105 -12.45 -19.52 2.39
N GLU A 106 -11.85 -20.70 2.54
CA GLU A 106 -11.57 -21.29 3.85
C GLU A 106 -10.73 -20.34 4.71
N LYS A 107 -9.60 -19.85 4.19
CA LYS A 107 -8.68 -18.97 4.92
C LYS A 107 -9.32 -17.64 5.29
N TYR A 108 -10.06 -17.00 4.37
CA TYR A 108 -10.68 -15.70 4.63
C TYR A 108 -11.80 -15.81 5.67
N TYR A 109 -12.67 -16.82 5.55
CA TYR A 109 -13.75 -17.00 6.51
C TYR A 109 -13.26 -17.53 7.87
N ALA A 110 -12.19 -18.31 7.93
CA ALA A 110 -11.57 -18.68 9.19
C ALA A 110 -11.12 -17.46 10.00
N VAL A 111 -10.52 -16.47 9.34
CA VAL A 111 -10.12 -15.21 9.97
C VAL A 111 -11.33 -14.35 10.36
N LEU A 112 -12.34 -14.25 9.48
CA LEU A 112 -13.57 -13.48 9.73
C LEU A 112 -14.47 -14.09 10.81
N ALA A 113 -14.29 -15.36 11.17
CA ALA A 113 -14.99 -15.99 12.28
C ALA A 113 -14.55 -15.41 13.64
N ASN A 114 -13.41 -14.74 13.74
CA ASN A 114 -13.02 -14.03 14.96
C ASN A 114 -13.84 -12.74 15.13
N PRO A 115 -14.64 -12.61 16.20
CA PRO A 115 -15.57 -11.48 16.39
C PRO A 115 -14.89 -10.11 16.57
N LYS A 116 -13.58 -10.07 16.76
CA LYS A 116 -12.80 -8.83 16.85
C LYS A 116 -12.39 -8.28 15.48
N ILE A 117 -12.57 -9.06 14.41
CA ILE A 117 -12.18 -8.70 13.05
C ILE A 117 -13.36 -8.05 12.33
N GLU A 118 -13.22 -6.78 11.99
CA GLU A 118 -14.24 -5.99 11.28
C GLU A 118 -14.20 -6.18 9.75
N GLY A 119 -13.13 -6.77 9.23
CA GLY A 119 -12.99 -6.96 7.79
C GLY A 119 -11.59 -7.37 7.34
N LEU A 120 -11.43 -7.45 6.02
CA LEU A 120 -10.21 -7.92 5.37
C LEU A 120 -9.51 -6.82 4.58
N VAL A 121 -8.19 -6.93 4.54
CA VAL A 121 -7.31 -6.23 3.60
C VAL A 121 -6.50 -7.29 2.86
N ILE A 122 -6.54 -7.28 1.54
CA ILE A 122 -5.93 -8.33 0.72
C ILE A 122 -4.90 -7.71 -0.23
N GLY A 123 -3.62 -7.91 0.09
CA GLY A 123 -2.51 -7.55 -0.79
C GLY A 123 -2.36 -8.56 -1.91
N THR A 124 -2.39 -8.10 -3.17
CA THR A 124 -2.30 -9.00 -4.31
C THR A 124 -1.73 -8.33 -5.56
N ARG A 125 -1.55 -9.14 -6.60
CA ARG A 125 -1.18 -8.74 -7.96
C ARG A 125 -2.43 -8.57 -8.81
N PRO A 126 -2.47 -7.58 -9.73
CA PRO A 126 -3.58 -7.39 -10.66
C PRO A 126 -3.90 -8.61 -11.52
N ASP A 127 -2.89 -9.37 -11.93
CA ASP A 127 -3.01 -10.56 -12.80
C ASP A 127 -3.44 -11.84 -12.04
N CYS A 128 -3.77 -11.73 -10.74
CA CYS A 128 -4.25 -12.83 -9.90
C CYS A 128 -5.68 -12.59 -9.40
N LEU A 129 -6.50 -11.91 -10.19
CA LEU A 129 -7.92 -11.63 -9.91
C LEU A 129 -8.80 -12.32 -10.97
N SER A 130 -8.98 -13.65 -10.88
CA SER A 130 -9.95 -14.38 -11.73
C SER A 130 -11.39 -13.95 -11.42
N GLU A 131 -12.35 -14.27 -12.28
CA GLU A 131 -13.78 -13.98 -12.03
C GLU A 131 -14.26 -14.62 -10.73
N GLU A 132 -13.88 -15.88 -10.48
CA GLU A 132 -14.26 -16.60 -9.26
C GLU A 132 -13.66 -15.94 -8.00
N VAL A 133 -12.43 -15.43 -8.07
CA VAL A 133 -11.82 -14.66 -6.97
C VAL A 133 -12.61 -13.37 -6.73
N LEU A 134 -12.93 -12.63 -7.79
CA LEU A 134 -13.71 -11.39 -7.68
C LEU A 134 -15.11 -11.63 -7.13
N ASP A 135 -15.73 -12.76 -7.49
CA ASP A 135 -17.04 -13.15 -6.96
C ASP A 135 -16.98 -13.47 -5.46
N LEU A 136 -15.93 -14.18 -5.01
CA LEU A 136 -15.67 -14.40 -3.58
C LEU A 136 -15.47 -13.09 -2.83
N LEU A 137 -14.66 -12.17 -3.38
CA LEU A 137 -14.42 -10.85 -2.77
C LEU A 137 -15.71 -10.01 -2.72
N SER A 138 -16.55 -10.08 -3.76
CA SER A 138 -17.85 -9.43 -3.78
C SER A 138 -18.78 -10.00 -2.72
N GLU A 139 -18.81 -11.32 -2.54
CA GLU A 139 -19.58 -11.98 -1.50
C GLU A 139 -19.18 -11.47 -0.11
N ILE A 140 -17.87 -11.46 0.19
CA ILE A 140 -17.33 -10.98 1.47
C ILE A 140 -17.65 -9.49 1.67
N SER A 141 -17.52 -8.66 0.63
CA SER A 141 -17.72 -7.21 0.73
C SER A 141 -19.16 -6.78 1.07
N ARG A 142 -20.14 -7.68 0.88
CA ARG A 142 -21.56 -7.43 1.25
C ARG A 142 -21.80 -7.50 2.76
N THR A 143 -20.97 -8.24 3.47
CA THR A 143 -21.15 -8.52 4.91
C THR A 143 -20.04 -7.97 5.78
N HIS A 144 -18.84 -7.80 5.22
CA HIS A 144 -17.66 -7.35 5.94
C HIS A 144 -16.98 -6.20 5.21
N PHE A 145 -16.27 -5.38 5.95
CA PHE A 145 -15.46 -4.34 5.35
C PHE A 145 -14.26 -4.94 4.61
N LEU A 146 -14.07 -4.54 3.35
CA LEU A 146 -13.03 -5.09 2.48
C LEU A 146 -12.39 -4.01 1.64
N TRP A 147 -11.08 -4.06 1.46
CA TRP A 147 -10.41 -3.49 0.31
C TRP A 147 -9.29 -4.41 -0.20
N VAL A 148 -8.98 -4.26 -1.48
CA VAL A 148 -7.86 -4.94 -2.15
C VAL A 148 -6.72 -3.95 -2.31
N GLU A 149 -5.49 -4.37 -2.00
CA GLU A 149 -4.27 -3.61 -2.22
C GLU A 149 -3.53 -4.15 -3.45
N LEU A 150 -3.48 -3.38 -4.52
CA LEU A 150 -2.86 -3.76 -5.79
C LEU A 150 -1.43 -3.24 -5.91
N GLY A 151 -0.50 -4.14 -6.16
CA GLY A 151 0.90 -3.80 -6.40
C GLY A 151 1.15 -3.34 -7.83
N LEU A 152 0.94 -2.05 -8.16
CA LEU A 152 1.28 -1.48 -9.45
C LEU A 152 2.78 -1.14 -9.56
N GLN A 153 3.31 -0.51 -8.53
CA GLN A 153 4.70 -0.05 -8.35
C GLN A 153 5.05 1.17 -9.24
N THR A 154 4.81 1.10 -10.53
CA THR A 154 5.02 2.13 -11.56
C THR A 154 4.08 1.93 -12.75
N ILE A 155 3.78 2.98 -13.49
CA ILE A 155 3.05 2.89 -14.77
C ILE A 155 3.99 2.60 -15.95
N HIS A 156 5.29 2.80 -15.79
CA HIS A 156 6.27 2.69 -16.87
C HIS A 156 6.63 1.22 -17.12
N ASN A 157 6.26 0.71 -18.29
CA ASN A 157 6.47 -0.71 -18.61
C ASN A 157 7.97 -1.08 -18.71
N GLU A 158 8.86 -0.14 -19.04
CA GLU A 158 10.31 -0.38 -19.05
C GLU A 158 10.83 -0.61 -17.63
N THR A 159 10.47 0.26 -16.70
CA THR A 159 10.78 0.07 -15.26
C THR A 159 10.13 -1.21 -14.73
N ALA A 160 8.90 -1.50 -15.14
CA ALA A 160 8.20 -2.73 -14.75
C ALA A 160 8.94 -4.00 -15.17
N ARG A 161 9.57 -4.00 -16.35
CA ARG A 161 10.46 -5.10 -16.82
C ARG A 161 11.75 -5.13 -16.02
N LEU A 162 12.37 -3.96 -15.78
CA LEU A 162 13.60 -3.86 -15.00
C LEU A 162 13.42 -4.41 -13.57
N ILE A 163 12.30 -4.11 -12.92
CA ILE A 163 12.00 -4.62 -11.57
C ILE A 163 11.40 -6.03 -11.57
N ASN A 164 11.36 -6.71 -12.71
CA ASN A 164 10.80 -8.06 -12.87
C ASN A 164 9.35 -8.18 -12.36
N ARG A 165 8.48 -7.21 -12.69
CA ARG A 165 7.07 -7.21 -12.27
C ARG A 165 6.23 -8.28 -13.00
N CYS A 166 6.59 -8.61 -14.26
CA CYS A 166 6.00 -9.65 -15.11
C CYS A 166 4.52 -9.42 -15.48
N TYR A 167 4.05 -8.18 -15.58
CA TYR A 167 2.80 -7.80 -16.22
C TYR A 167 2.86 -6.34 -16.69
N ASP A 168 2.13 -6.03 -17.76
CA ASP A 168 2.02 -4.68 -18.31
C ASP A 168 0.92 -3.85 -17.64
N LEU A 169 0.94 -2.52 -17.83
CA LEU A 169 -0.01 -1.58 -17.23
C LEU A 169 -1.47 -1.95 -17.54
N SER A 170 -1.76 -2.43 -18.77
CA SER A 170 -3.11 -2.82 -19.17
C SER A 170 -3.76 -3.91 -18.31
N VAL A 171 -2.96 -4.79 -17.70
CA VAL A 171 -3.46 -5.80 -16.75
C VAL A 171 -3.93 -5.15 -15.45
N PHE A 172 -3.22 -4.12 -15.01
CA PHE A 172 -3.64 -3.33 -13.85
C PHE A 172 -4.94 -2.55 -14.14
N ASP A 173 -5.03 -1.93 -15.31
CA ASP A 173 -6.23 -1.17 -15.72
C ASP A 173 -7.48 -2.05 -15.75
N ASP A 174 -7.36 -3.27 -16.33
CA ASP A 174 -8.46 -4.24 -16.32
C ASP A 174 -8.85 -4.65 -14.89
N ALA A 175 -7.86 -4.91 -14.02
CA ALA A 175 -8.12 -5.26 -12.63
C ALA A 175 -8.85 -4.12 -11.88
N MET A 176 -8.42 -2.86 -12.03
CA MET A 176 -9.08 -1.70 -11.43
C MET A 176 -10.52 -1.57 -11.92
N ARG A 177 -10.76 -1.66 -13.24
CA ARG A 177 -12.11 -1.62 -13.83
C ARG A 177 -13.00 -2.73 -13.26
N ARG A 178 -12.50 -3.95 -13.15
CA ARG A 178 -13.27 -5.13 -12.66
C ARG A 178 -13.58 -5.02 -11.17
N LEU A 179 -12.70 -4.46 -10.36
CA LEU A 179 -12.94 -4.14 -8.95
C LEU A 179 -14.00 -3.03 -8.81
N SER A 180 -13.85 -1.94 -9.58
CA SER A 180 -14.79 -0.81 -9.57
C SER A 180 -16.22 -1.24 -9.93
N VAL A 181 -16.41 -2.01 -11.00
CA VAL A 181 -17.74 -2.52 -11.40
C VAL A 181 -18.42 -3.34 -10.29
N ARG A 182 -17.63 -3.97 -9.42
CA ARG A 182 -18.14 -4.73 -8.26
C ARG A 182 -18.24 -3.91 -6.97
N GLY A 183 -17.91 -2.62 -7.01
CA GLY A 183 -17.89 -1.75 -5.83
C GLY A 183 -16.83 -2.15 -4.78
N ILE A 184 -15.82 -2.92 -5.18
CA ILE A 184 -14.72 -3.34 -4.29
C ILE A 184 -13.68 -2.22 -4.22
N LYS A 185 -13.42 -1.72 -3.01
CA LYS A 185 -12.43 -0.68 -2.78
C LYS A 185 -11.03 -1.16 -3.14
N ALA A 186 -10.31 -0.34 -3.93
CA ALA A 186 -8.93 -0.62 -4.31
C ALA A 186 -7.96 0.44 -3.74
N VAL A 187 -6.85 -0.04 -3.21
CA VAL A 187 -5.68 0.76 -2.80
C VAL A 187 -4.53 0.41 -3.72
N VAL A 188 -3.91 1.41 -4.32
CA VAL A 188 -2.80 1.21 -5.26
C VAL A 188 -1.47 1.46 -4.57
N HIS A 189 -0.53 0.54 -4.75
CA HIS A 189 0.85 0.68 -4.27
C HIS A 189 1.75 1.21 -5.39
N LEU A 190 2.38 2.35 -5.16
CA LEU A 190 3.47 2.89 -5.95
C LEU A 190 4.77 2.84 -5.13
N ILE A 191 5.89 2.64 -5.81
CA ILE A 191 7.23 2.72 -5.20
C ILE A 191 7.96 3.93 -5.77
N LEU A 192 8.38 4.83 -4.89
CA LEU A 192 9.17 5.99 -5.23
C LEU A 192 10.66 5.66 -5.11
N GLY A 193 11.44 5.99 -6.14
CA GLY A 193 12.87 5.76 -6.21
C GLY A 193 13.26 4.44 -6.86
N LEU A 194 12.43 3.90 -7.76
CA LEU A 194 12.81 2.74 -8.59
C LEU A 194 13.98 3.09 -9.51
N PRO A 195 14.92 2.14 -9.77
CA PRO A 195 16.04 2.38 -10.65
C PRO A 195 15.59 2.84 -12.05
N GLY A 196 16.21 3.91 -12.54
CA GLY A 196 15.94 4.47 -13.86
C GLY A 196 14.78 5.46 -13.91
N GLU A 197 13.98 5.61 -12.87
CA GLU A 197 12.90 6.59 -12.84
C GLU A 197 13.37 7.99 -12.40
N SER A 198 13.06 8.97 -13.22
CA SER A 198 13.19 10.38 -12.88
C SER A 198 12.09 10.83 -11.91
N ARG A 199 12.29 12.02 -11.30
CA ARG A 199 11.28 12.65 -10.47
C ARG A 199 9.94 12.82 -11.20
N GLU A 200 9.97 13.23 -12.47
CA GLU A 200 8.74 13.45 -13.25
C GLU A 200 8.01 12.15 -13.55
N GLU A 201 8.70 11.08 -13.88
CA GLU A 201 8.10 9.77 -14.09
C GLU A 201 7.42 9.22 -12.82
N MET A 202 8.01 9.46 -11.64
CA MET A 202 7.35 9.13 -10.37
C MET A 202 6.07 9.94 -10.18
N LEU A 203 6.07 11.24 -10.51
CA LEU A 203 4.87 12.09 -10.46
C LEU A 203 3.83 11.69 -11.51
N ASP A 204 4.23 11.26 -12.71
CA ASP A 204 3.33 10.74 -13.73
C ASP A 204 2.59 9.49 -13.25
N SER A 205 3.28 8.59 -12.55
CA SER A 205 2.67 7.43 -11.92
C SER A 205 1.60 7.84 -10.89
N VAL A 206 1.86 8.88 -10.09
CA VAL A 206 0.88 9.40 -9.12
C VAL A 206 -0.30 10.08 -9.82
N ARG A 207 -0.08 10.91 -10.85
CA ARG A 207 -1.13 11.56 -11.65
C ARG A 207 -2.05 10.51 -12.29
N TYR A 208 -1.44 9.50 -12.92
CA TYR A 208 -2.19 8.43 -13.56
C TYR A 208 -3.11 7.71 -12.58
N VAL A 209 -2.57 7.25 -11.45
CA VAL A 209 -3.36 6.56 -10.43
C VAL A 209 -4.42 7.49 -9.83
N SER A 210 -4.10 8.77 -9.62
CA SER A 210 -5.05 9.78 -9.12
C SER A 210 -6.22 10.05 -10.06
N SER A 211 -6.07 9.81 -11.37
CA SER A 211 -7.13 9.98 -12.37
C SER A 211 -8.09 8.79 -12.48
N LEU A 212 -7.78 7.66 -11.82
CA LEU A 212 -8.61 6.46 -11.89
C LEU A 212 -9.95 6.68 -11.17
N PRO A 213 -11.06 6.28 -11.79
CA PRO A 213 -12.37 6.38 -11.14
C PRO A 213 -12.43 5.45 -9.92
N GLU A 214 -13.10 5.92 -8.86
CA GLU A 214 -13.36 5.16 -7.63
C GLU A 214 -12.11 4.65 -6.91
N LEU A 215 -10.96 5.31 -7.11
CA LEU A 215 -9.77 5.03 -6.34
C LEU A 215 -10.04 5.27 -4.84
N PHE A 216 -9.96 4.21 -4.04
CA PHE A 216 -10.17 4.33 -2.59
C PHE A 216 -8.94 4.88 -1.87
N GLY A 217 -7.75 4.45 -2.25
CA GLY A 217 -6.54 4.88 -1.56
C GLY A 217 -5.23 4.62 -2.30
N MET A 218 -4.18 5.22 -1.78
CA MET A 218 -2.84 5.11 -2.35
C MET A 218 -1.79 4.86 -1.26
N LYS A 219 -0.79 4.06 -1.60
CA LYS A 219 0.46 3.93 -0.83
C LYS A 219 1.61 4.45 -1.67
N LEU A 220 2.35 5.41 -1.13
CA LEU A 220 3.61 5.88 -1.66
C LEU A 220 4.73 5.23 -0.84
N HIS A 221 5.31 4.16 -1.37
CA HIS A 221 6.43 3.47 -0.72
C HIS A 221 7.75 4.13 -1.10
N LEU A 222 8.58 4.43 -0.12
CA LEU A 222 9.99 4.65 -0.34
C LEU A 222 10.65 3.30 -0.67
N LEU A 223 11.35 3.21 -1.79
CA LEU A 223 12.15 2.02 -2.09
C LEU A 223 13.14 1.75 -0.95
N ASN A 224 13.10 0.56 -0.42
CA ASN A 224 14.12 0.05 0.50
C ASN A 224 14.88 -1.11 -0.16
N ILE A 225 16.19 -1.02 -0.19
CA ILE A 225 17.05 -2.15 -0.52
C ILE A 225 17.26 -2.93 0.77
N VAL A 226 16.89 -4.20 0.74
CA VAL A 226 16.93 -5.08 1.90
C VAL A 226 17.74 -6.34 1.62
N LYS A 227 18.30 -6.92 2.67
CA LYS A 227 18.96 -8.24 2.61
C LYS A 227 17.97 -9.28 2.12
N GLY A 228 18.44 -10.21 1.28
CA GLY A 228 17.61 -11.24 0.67
C GLY A 228 16.78 -10.76 -0.53
N SER A 229 16.86 -9.47 -0.91
CA SER A 229 16.28 -9.00 -2.17
C SER A 229 17.28 -9.15 -3.32
N GLN A 230 16.78 -9.26 -4.55
CA GLN A 230 17.64 -9.31 -5.74
C GLN A 230 18.41 -7.98 -5.98
N MET A 231 18.05 -6.92 -5.27
CA MET A 231 18.79 -5.64 -5.32
C MET A 231 20.03 -5.63 -4.42
N GLU A 232 20.19 -6.57 -3.51
CA GLU A 232 21.29 -6.60 -2.54
C GLU A 232 22.68 -6.60 -3.20
N PHE A 233 22.85 -7.37 -4.28
CA PHE A 233 24.15 -7.52 -4.95
C PHE A 233 24.34 -6.61 -6.17
N PRO A 234 23.37 -6.49 -7.10
CA PRO A 234 23.52 -5.62 -8.28
C PRO A 234 23.47 -4.13 -7.96
N TYR A 235 22.83 -3.77 -6.82
CA TYR A 235 22.57 -2.38 -6.45
C TYR A 235 22.98 -2.03 -5.00
N PRO A 236 24.13 -2.52 -4.47
CA PRO A 236 24.46 -2.34 -3.06
C PRO A 236 24.59 -0.87 -2.65
N ASP A 237 25.06 -0.02 -3.56
CA ASP A 237 25.29 1.41 -3.35
C ASP A 237 24.18 2.29 -3.92
N TYR A 238 23.10 1.69 -4.46
CA TYR A 238 22.00 2.46 -5.01
C TYR A 238 21.28 3.26 -3.91
N GLN A 239 21.25 4.57 -4.10
CA GLN A 239 20.56 5.51 -3.21
C GLN A 239 19.31 6.03 -3.94
N PRO A 240 18.10 5.59 -3.59
CA PRO A 240 16.87 6.09 -4.20
C PRO A 240 16.70 7.61 -4.06
N PHE A 241 17.19 8.14 -2.93
CA PHE A 241 17.20 9.57 -2.61
C PHE A 241 18.45 9.89 -1.79
N ALA A 242 19.08 11.02 -2.08
CA ALA A 242 20.30 11.45 -1.39
C ALA A 242 20.01 11.85 0.08
N SER A 243 18.80 12.30 0.38
CA SER A 243 18.43 12.78 1.72
C SER A 243 16.96 12.59 2.04
N ILE A 244 16.61 12.69 3.33
CA ILE A 244 15.22 12.76 3.80
C ILE A 244 14.49 13.95 3.16
N GLU A 245 15.16 15.09 3.03
CA GLU A 245 14.57 16.31 2.48
C GLU A 245 14.16 16.14 1.03
N GLU A 246 14.99 15.53 0.20
CA GLU A 246 14.68 15.23 -1.20
C GLU A 246 13.42 14.36 -1.31
N TYR A 247 13.37 13.29 -0.52
CA TYR A 247 12.19 12.42 -0.46
C TYR A 247 10.94 13.15 0.02
N VAL A 248 11.05 13.93 1.09
CA VAL A 248 9.94 14.71 1.67
C VAL A 248 9.37 15.69 0.64
N ASN A 249 10.25 16.39 -0.12
CA ASN A 249 9.82 17.32 -1.17
C ASN A 249 9.03 16.60 -2.26
N LEU A 250 9.48 15.42 -2.71
CA LEU A 250 8.73 14.62 -3.68
C LEU A 250 7.38 14.16 -3.13
N VAL A 251 7.33 13.66 -1.89
CA VAL A 251 6.07 13.21 -1.27
C VAL A 251 5.07 14.36 -1.15
N VAL A 252 5.52 15.57 -0.82
CA VAL A 252 4.64 16.75 -0.77
C VAL A 252 4.08 17.06 -2.15
N ASP A 253 4.90 17.07 -3.21
CA ASP A 253 4.42 17.25 -4.59
C ASP A 253 3.44 16.15 -5.02
N CYS A 254 3.69 14.90 -4.62
CA CYS A 254 2.73 13.81 -4.84
C CYS A 254 1.39 14.08 -4.14
N LEU A 255 1.41 14.50 -2.87
CA LEU A 255 0.20 14.78 -2.11
C LEU A 255 -0.62 15.92 -2.75
N GLU A 256 0.04 16.97 -3.25
CA GLU A 256 -0.63 18.10 -3.89
C GLU A 256 -1.46 17.74 -5.13
N ILE A 257 -1.14 16.62 -5.78
CA ILE A 257 -1.83 16.14 -7.00
C ILE A 257 -2.72 14.91 -6.77
N ILE A 258 -2.88 14.44 -5.52
CA ILE A 258 -3.80 13.35 -5.16
C ILE A 258 -5.12 13.95 -4.70
N PRO A 259 -6.29 13.52 -5.27
CA PRO A 259 -7.60 14.03 -4.87
C PRO A 259 -7.86 13.91 -3.35
N PRO A 260 -8.51 14.92 -2.73
CA PRO A 260 -8.73 14.95 -1.27
C PRO A 260 -9.53 13.76 -0.71
N GLU A 261 -10.39 13.16 -1.53
CA GLU A 261 -11.19 11.99 -1.18
C GLU A 261 -10.39 10.67 -1.14
N VAL A 262 -9.24 10.61 -1.79
CA VAL A 262 -8.36 9.43 -1.80
C VAL A 262 -7.66 9.29 -0.45
N THR A 263 -7.75 8.12 0.17
CA THR A 263 -7.10 7.86 1.46
C THR A 263 -5.61 7.55 1.28
N ILE A 264 -4.77 8.14 2.10
CA ILE A 264 -3.33 7.88 2.12
C ILE A 264 -3.03 6.78 3.13
N HIS A 265 -2.57 5.64 2.63
CA HIS A 265 -2.31 4.46 3.43
C HIS A 265 -0.87 4.36 3.92
N ARG A 266 0.07 4.95 3.19
CA ARG A 266 1.50 4.94 3.52
C ARG A 266 2.25 6.06 2.78
N LEU A 267 3.25 6.65 3.45
CA LEU A 267 4.15 7.69 2.91
C LEU A 267 5.63 7.38 3.21
N THR A 268 5.99 6.14 3.53
CA THR A 268 7.38 5.76 3.90
C THR A 268 7.68 4.34 3.45
N GLY A 269 8.95 3.94 3.51
CA GLY A 269 9.33 2.53 3.52
C GLY A 269 8.95 1.85 4.85
N ASP A 270 9.10 0.52 4.91
CA ASP A 270 8.77 -0.29 6.09
C ASP A 270 9.66 -1.53 6.21
N ALA A 271 10.97 -1.35 6.09
CA ALA A 271 11.90 -2.43 6.30
C ALA A 271 12.37 -2.50 7.76
N PRO A 272 12.48 -3.70 8.35
CA PRO A 272 13.14 -3.87 9.65
C PRO A 272 14.60 -3.40 9.57
N ARG A 273 15.09 -2.75 10.64
CA ARG A 273 16.45 -2.23 10.68
C ARG A 273 17.51 -3.33 10.47
N SER A 274 17.24 -4.55 10.88
CA SER A 274 18.16 -5.69 10.79
C SER A 274 18.46 -6.13 9.36
N ILE A 275 17.55 -5.86 8.42
CA ILE A 275 17.70 -6.24 7.01
C ILE A 275 17.82 -5.03 6.07
N LEU A 276 17.57 -3.82 6.54
CA LEU A 276 17.68 -2.60 5.72
C LEU A 276 19.14 -2.34 5.33
N ILE A 277 19.37 -2.16 4.03
CA ILE A 277 20.66 -1.76 3.45
C ILE A 277 20.61 -0.26 3.12
N ASN A 278 19.71 0.14 2.21
CA ASN A 278 19.57 1.51 1.73
C ASN A 278 18.10 1.94 1.55
N PRO A 279 17.78 3.23 1.74
CA PRO A 279 18.60 4.25 2.40
C PRO A 279 18.56 4.07 3.93
N PRO A 280 19.70 4.21 4.64
CA PRO A 280 19.79 3.88 6.08
C PRO A 280 18.91 4.77 6.97
N TRP A 281 18.56 5.98 6.52
CA TRP A 281 17.69 6.89 7.25
C TRP A 281 16.21 6.48 7.20
N SER A 282 15.82 5.59 6.29
CA SER A 282 14.39 5.22 6.09
C SER A 282 13.77 4.48 7.26
N PHE A 283 14.58 3.85 8.16
CA PHE A 283 14.04 3.23 9.37
C PHE A 283 13.42 4.22 10.36
N ASN A 284 13.78 5.52 10.28
CA ASN A 284 13.28 6.60 11.12
C ASN A 284 11.90 7.12 10.65
N LYS A 285 10.90 6.25 10.53
CA LYS A 285 9.56 6.57 10.02
C LYS A 285 8.94 7.81 10.65
N ARG A 286 9.08 7.97 11.99
CA ARG A 286 8.53 9.12 12.71
C ARG A 286 9.14 10.42 12.22
N THR A 287 10.46 10.46 12.04
CA THR A 287 11.16 11.65 11.53
C THR A 287 10.63 11.99 10.13
N ILE A 288 10.53 11.01 9.23
CA ILE A 288 10.06 11.24 7.86
C ILE A 288 8.61 11.79 7.87
N LEU A 289 7.72 11.17 8.63
CA LEU A 289 6.32 11.62 8.72
C LEU A 289 6.18 13.01 9.32
N ASN A 290 6.96 13.33 10.35
CA ASN A 290 7.00 14.67 10.93
C ASN A 290 7.53 15.69 9.91
N SER A 291 8.62 15.38 9.21
CA SER A 291 9.18 16.25 8.17
C SER A 291 8.20 16.52 7.02
N ILE A 292 7.40 15.51 6.61
CA ILE A 292 6.34 15.70 5.62
C ILE A 292 5.28 16.69 6.15
N ASN A 293 4.81 16.51 7.39
CA ASN A 293 3.82 17.40 7.99
C ASN A 293 4.37 18.83 8.17
N ASP A 294 5.61 18.96 8.63
CA ASP A 294 6.28 20.26 8.82
C ASP A 294 6.44 20.96 7.46
N ARG A 295 6.81 20.22 6.41
CA ARG A 295 6.95 20.77 5.06
C ARG A 295 5.61 21.24 4.48
N LEU A 296 4.54 20.44 4.63
CA LEU A 296 3.19 20.84 4.25
C LEU A 296 2.73 22.11 4.98
N ASN A 297 3.01 22.21 6.27
CA ASN A 297 2.67 23.40 7.05
C ASN A 297 3.49 24.62 6.61
N LEU A 298 4.81 24.47 6.40
CA LEU A 298 5.69 25.55 5.96
C LEU A 298 5.26 26.13 4.61
N LEU A 299 4.82 25.27 3.67
CA LEU A 299 4.36 25.66 2.33
C LEU A 299 2.88 26.06 2.29
N ASP A 300 2.20 26.04 3.44
CA ASP A 300 0.73 26.13 3.51
C ASP A 300 0.07 25.23 2.46
N SER A 301 0.53 23.99 2.36
CA SER A 301 0.11 23.02 1.36
C SER A 301 -0.70 21.89 1.97
N TRP A 302 -1.43 21.15 1.11
CA TRP A 302 -2.29 20.03 1.48
C TRP A 302 -2.55 19.12 0.29
N GLN A 303 -3.09 17.94 0.56
CA GLN A 303 -3.51 16.98 -0.47
C GLN A 303 -4.56 17.60 -1.40
N GLY A 304 -4.28 17.58 -2.70
CA GLY A 304 -5.16 18.11 -3.74
C GLY A 304 -5.04 19.62 -3.98
N LYS A 305 -4.04 20.32 -3.42
CA LYS A 305 -3.86 21.77 -3.62
C LYS A 305 -3.60 22.15 -5.07
N ARG A 306 -3.06 21.26 -5.90
CA ARG A 306 -2.69 21.51 -7.30
C ARG A 306 -3.59 20.80 -8.31
N LEU A 307 -4.83 20.44 -7.93
CA LEU A 307 -5.87 19.90 -8.79
C LEU A 307 -6.67 21.01 -9.49
#